data_16423681751a51b68f55a569922f983f
#
_entry.id   16423681751a51b68f55a569922f983f
#
_cell.length_a   1.000
_cell.length_b   1.000
_cell.length_c   1.000
_cell.angle_alpha   90.00
_cell.angle_beta   90.00
_cell.angle_gamma   90.00
#
_symmetry.space_group_name_H-M   'P 1'
#
loop_
_entity.id
_entity.type
_entity.pdbx_description
1 polymer ?
#
loop_
_entity_poly.entity_id
_entity_poly.type
_entity_poly.pdbx_seq_one_letter_code
_entity_poly.pdbx_strand_id
1 'polypeptide(L)'
;MILKLFVLGLYFSILLGIGYFASRKVSNISDYYVGGKKLGFWIAALSARSTGESGWLLIGVTGMGALLGVSAFWIVIGEVLGVWISWQFMAKKFKRMTDEYDSITIPDYLVSHFGSTTNLLRIVSATALSLFVIIYVSAQIDITGKTFESFLGLNYYTGIGLGFGIVILYIFSGGFLAVAWSDFFQGSLMFVGLLLLPVVAFFTISGSESVISGLNEIDPGLLNPWGAGGLTLMNLMSVLGLLSIGIGFMGSPQVYV
;
A
#
# COMPACT_ATOMS: atom_id res chain seq x y z
N MET A 1 -19.23 -12.67 16.80
CA MET A 1 -17.83 -13.05 17.06
C MET A 1 -17.42 -14.30 16.27
N ILE A 2 -18.12 -15.42 16.36
CA ILE A 2 -17.78 -16.68 15.67
C ILE A 2 -17.61 -16.50 14.15
N LEU A 3 -18.54 -15.83 13.48
CA LEU A 3 -18.44 -15.57 12.03
C LEU A 3 -17.18 -14.77 11.64
N LYS A 4 -16.84 -13.73 12.41
CA LYS A 4 -15.62 -12.93 12.16
C LYS A 4 -14.34 -13.78 12.29
N LEU A 5 -14.29 -14.64 13.32
CA LEU A 5 -13.15 -15.55 13.52
C LEU A 5 -13.07 -16.64 12.45
N PHE A 6 -14.21 -17.15 11.99
CA PHE A 6 -14.28 -18.10 10.88
C PHE A 6 -13.75 -17.49 9.58
N VAL A 7 -14.21 -16.28 9.23
CA VAL A 7 -13.74 -15.56 8.03
C VAL A 7 -12.25 -15.26 8.11
N LEU A 8 -11.75 -14.84 9.28
CA LEU A 8 -10.33 -14.62 9.52
C LEU A 8 -9.51 -15.91 9.36
N GLY A 9 -9.98 -17.02 9.94
CA GLY A 9 -9.34 -18.33 9.81
C GLY A 9 -9.29 -18.82 8.37
N LEU A 10 -10.38 -18.65 7.62
CA LEU A 10 -10.42 -18.95 6.19
C LEU A 10 -9.43 -18.10 5.40
N TYR A 11 -9.42 -16.80 5.64
CA TYR A 11 -8.47 -15.85 5.02
C TYR A 11 -7.01 -16.25 5.28
N PHE A 12 -6.64 -16.54 6.52
CA PHE A 12 -5.30 -16.98 6.87
C PHE A 12 -4.94 -18.33 6.25
N SER A 13 -5.90 -19.26 6.17
CA SER A 13 -5.68 -20.55 5.51
C SER A 13 -5.40 -20.38 4.01
N ILE A 14 -6.06 -19.43 3.35
CA ILE A 14 -5.78 -19.09 1.95
C ILE A 14 -4.38 -18.51 1.80
N LEU A 15 -3.95 -17.57 2.66
CA LEU A 15 -2.60 -16.99 2.60
C LEU A 15 -1.50 -18.03 2.82
N LEU A 16 -1.66 -18.91 3.80
CA LEU A 16 -0.72 -20.02 4.03
C LEU A 16 -0.69 -21.00 2.85
N GLY A 17 -1.86 -21.28 2.26
CA GLY A 17 -1.97 -22.06 1.04
C GLY A 17 -1.22 -21.43 -0.13
N ILE A 18 -1.37 -20.13 -0.34
CA ILE A 18 -0.61 -19.38 -1.36
C ILE A 18 0.90 -19.51 -1.10
N GLY A 19 1.35 -19.30 0.14
CA GLY A 19 2.75 -19.46 0.53
C GLY A 19 3.29 -20.85 0.22
N TYR A 20 2.52 -21.89 0.56
CA TYR A 20 2.87 -23.28 0.28
C TYR A 20 2.99 -23.59 -1.22
N PHE A 21 2.03 -23.15 -2.04
CA PHE A 21 2.09 -23.36 -3.48
C PHE A 21 3.20 -22.53 -4.16
N ALA A 22 3.44 -21.32 -3.69
CA ALA A 22 4.53 -20.49 -4.17
C ALA A 22 5.90 -21.10 -3.86
N SER A 23 6.09 -21.67 -2.65
CA SER A 23 7.34 -22.28 -2.23
C SER A 23 7.79 -23.43 -3.17
N ARG A 24 6.83 -24.14 -3.76
CA ARG A 24 7.10 -25.22 -4.72
C ARG A 24 7.61 -24.74 -6.08
N LYS A 25 7.49 -23.44 -6.37
CA LYS A 25 7.94 -22.85 -7.64
C LYS A 25 9.24 -22.09 -7.51
N VAL A 26 9.71 -21.86 -6.30
CA VAL A 26 11.00 -21.23 -6.03
C VAL A 26 12.10 -22.25 -6.20
N SER A 27 12.98 -22.05 -7.17
CA SER A 27 14.09 -22.96 -7.48
C SER A 27 15.47 -22.33 -7.29
N ASN A 28 15.56 -21.00 -7.27
CA ASN A 28 16.82 -20.28 -7.18
C ASN A 28 16.64 -18.93 -6.43
N ILE A 29 17.75 -18.24 -6.19
CA ILE A 29 17.79 -16.96 -5.48
C ILE A 29 16.97 -15.88 -6.21
N SER A 30 17.02 -15.83 -7.54
CA SER A 30 16.27 -14.87 -8.33
C SER A 30 14.75 -15.11 -8.22
N ASP A 31 14.31 -16.37 -8.20
CA ASP A 31 12.90 -16.70 -7.98
C ASP A 31 12.45 -16.25 -6.58
N TYR A 32 13.32 -16.42 -5.57
CA TYR A 32 12.99 -16.08 -4.19
C TYR A 32 12.87 -14.56 -3.98
N TYR A 33 13.80 -13.76 -4.52
CA TYR A 33 13.84 -12.31 -4.27
C TYR A 33 13.04 -11.46 -5.26
N VAL A 34 12.90 -11.89 -6.51
CA VAL A 34 12.24 -11.09 -7.57
C VAL A 34 11.28 -11.92 -8.45
N GLY A 35 10.87 -13.10 -7.99
CA GLY A 35 9.94 -13.95 -8.74
C GLY A 35 10.46 -14.40 -10.11
N GLY A 36 11.79 -14.46 -10.28
CA GLY A 36 12.45 -14.76 -11.55
C GLY A 36 12.18 -13.73 -12.65
N LYS A 37 11.68 -12.54 -12.31
CA LYS A 37 11.28 -11.46 -13.24
C LYS A 37 10.22 -11.91 -14.27
N LYS A 38 9.37 -12.89 -13.93
CA LYS A 38 8.38 -13.53 -14.83
C LYS A 38 6.93 -13.39 -14.37
N LEU A 39 6.63 -12.38 -13.57
CA LEU A 39 5.26 -12.14 -13.11
C LEU A 39 4.35 -11.76 -14.28
N GLY A 40 3.15 -12.34 -14.31
CA GLY A 40 2.12 -11.95 -15.27
C GLY A 40 1.59 -10.54 -15.00
N PHE A 41 1.07 -9.89 -16.04
CA PHE A 41 0.59 -8.49 -15.99
C PHE A 41 -0.35 -8.20 -14.81
N TRP A 42 -1.37 -9.03 -14.60
CA TRP A 42 -2.35 -8.82 -13.53
C TRP A 42 -1.76 -8.97 -12.12
N ILE A 43 -0.86 -9.95 -11.95
CA ILE A 43 -0.18 -10.14 -10.67
C ILE A 43 0.74 -8.96 -10.39
N ALA A 44 1.54 -8.54 -11.36
CA ALA A 44 2.42 -7.40 -11.22
C ALA A 44 1.66 -6.09 -10.93
N ALA A 45 0.55 -5.83 -11.66
CA ALA A 45 -0.25 -4.63 -11.48
C ALA A 45 -0.91 -4.57 -10.10
N LEU A 46 -1.56 -5.67 -9.65
CA LEU A 46 -2.22 -5.71 -8.36
C LEU A 46 -1.22 -5.79 -7.21
N SER A 47 -0.09 -6.50 -7.35
CA SER A 47 0.97 -6.53 -6.33
C SER A 47 1.60 -5.15 -6.16
N ALA A 48 1.97 -4.46 -7.25
CA ALA A 48 2.49 -3.10 -7.19
C ALA A 48 1.49 -2.14 -6.53
N ARG A 49 0.19 -2.28 -6.82
CA ARG A 49 -0.86 -1.47 -6.20
C ARG A 49 -1.03 -1.81 -4.72
N SER A 50 -1.10 -3.07 -4.36
CA SER A 50 -1.25 -3.52 -2.96
C SER A 50 -0.04 -3.12 -2.10
N THR A 51 1.16 -3.15 -2.66
CA THR A 51 2.38 -2.69 -1.97
C THR A 51 2.33 -1.17 -1.70
N GLY A 52 1.75 -0.39 -2.61
CA GLY A 52 1.55 1.05 -2.42
C GLY A 52 0.46 1.40 -1.41
N GLU A 53 -0.54 0.54 -1.27
CA GLU A 53 -1.59 0.69 -0.26
C GLU A 53 -1.14 0.10 1.08
N SER A 54 -1.46 0.80 2.13
CA SER A 54 -1.08 0.39 3.49
C SER A 54 -2.23 0.65 4.46
N GLY A 55 -2.00 0.43 5.75
CA GLY A 55 -2.90 0.92 6.79
C GLY A 55 -3.17 2.43 6.71
N TRP A 56 -2.32 3.18 5.99
CA TRP A 56 -2.57 4.59 5.65
C TRP A 56 -3.90 4.77 4.89
N LEU A 57 -4.21 3.92 3.91
CA LEU A 57 -5.46 4.02 3.18
C LEU A 57 -6.66 3.82 4.12
N LEU A 58 -6.60 2.79 4.97
CA LEU A 58 -7.71 2.43 5.86
C LEU A 58 -7.93 3.44 6.99
N ILE A 59 -6.86 3.93 7.61
CA ILE A 59 -6.95 4.79 8.81
C ILE A 59 -6.62 6.25 8.46
N GLY A 60 -5.54 6.48 7.71
CA GLY A 60 -5.07 7.83 7.40
C GLY A 60 -6.00 8.56 6.43
N VAL A 61 -6.22 8.02 5.24
CA VAL A 61 -7.03 8.69 4.21
C VAL A 61 -8.50 8.78 4.63
N THR A 62 -9.06 7.75 5.27
CA THR A 62 -10.43 7.82 5.80
C THR A 62 -10.56 8.84 6.92
N GLY A 63 -9.56 8.93 7.81
CA GLY A 63 -9.48 9.97 8.84
C GLY A 63 -9.39 11.37 8.24
N MET A 64 -8.56 11.56 7.22
CA MET A 64 -8.49 12.83 6.47
C MET A 64 -9.82 13.16 5.80
N GLY A 65 -10.52 12.16 5.24
CA GLY A 65 -11.87 12.35 4.69
C GLY A 65 -12.88 12.82 5.74
N ALA A 66 -12.83 12.29 6.95
CA ALA A 66 -13.68 12.70 8.04
C ALA A 66 -13.38 14.13 8.54
N LEU A 67 -12.10 14.53 8.53
CA LEU A 67 -11.65 15.85 9.02
C LEU A 67 -11.77 16.96 7.97
N LEU A 68 -11.48 16.66 6.71
CA LEU A 68 -11.34 17.64 5.63
C LEU A 68 -12.49 17.59 4.61
N GLY A 69 -13.38 16.60 4.74
CA GLY A 69 -14.50 16.43 3.81
C GLY A 69 -14.02 16.20 2.37
N VAL A 70 -14.68 16.90 1.44
CA VAL A 70 -14.41 16.79 0.00
C VAL A 70 -12.99 17.19 -0.38
N SER A 71 -12.33 18.09 0.38
CA SER A 71 -10.97 18.51 0.08
C SER A 71 -9.93 17.37 0.23
N ALA A 72 -10.23 16.30 0.98
CA ALA A 72 -9.38 15.10 1.05
C ALA A 72 -9.22 14.38 -0.31
N PHE A 73 -10.13 14.59 -1.27
CA PHE A 73 -9.98 14.03 -2.63
C PHE A 73 -8.71 14.51 -3.36
N TRP A 74 -8.11 15.62 -2.95
CA TRP A 74 -6.85 16.07 -3.53
C TRP A 74 -5.70 15.08 -3.27
N ILE A 75 -5.74 14.33 -2.16
CA ILE A 75 -4.78 13.24 -1.90
C ILE A 75 -4.94 12.16 -2.97
N VAL A 76 -6.19 11.75 -3.25
CA VAL A 76 -6.50 10.72 -4.25
C VAL A 76 -6.07 11.16 -5.65
N ILE A 77 -6.36 12.43 -6.02
CA ILE A 77 -5.93 13.00 -7.29
C ILE A 77 -4.40 12.98 -7.39
N GLY A 78 -3.71 13.40 -6.33
CA GLY A 78 -2.25 13.37 -6.27
C GLY A 78 -1.68 11.96 -6.44
N GLU A 79 -2.29 10.97 -5.81
CA GLU A 79 -1.88 9.57 -5.91
C GLU A 79 -2.10 9.00 -7.32
N VAL A 80 -3.26 9.24 -7.92
CA VAL A 80 -3.54 8.81 -9.30
C VAL A 80 -2.53 9.42 -10.26
N LEU A 81 -2.23 10.71 -10.12
CA LEU A 81 -1.21 11.39 -10.92
C LEU A 81 0.19 10.84 -10.67
N GLY A 82 0.57 10.62 -9.42
CA GLY A 82 1.86 10.05 -9.05
C GLY A 82 2.06 8.65 -9.64
N VAL A 83 1.08 7.77 -9.48
CA VAL A 83 1.12 6.42 -10.07
C VAL A 83 1.19 6.49 -11.60
N TRP A 84 0.34 7.30 -12.22
CA TRP A 84 0.31 7.44 -13.68
C TRP A 84 1.66 7.93 -14.24
N ILE A 85 2.24 8.99 -13.67
CA ILE A 85 3.54 9.53 -14.08
C ILE A 85 4.63 8.48 -13.90
N SER A 86 4.64 7.79 -12.75
CA SER A 86 5.61 6.75 -12.43
C SER A 86 5.63 5.64 -13.47
N TRP A 87 4.47 5.10 -13.78
CA TRP A 87 4.36 3.98 -14.74
C TRP A 87 4.62 4.40 -16.18
N GLN A 88 4.23 5.62 -16.57
CA GLN A 88 4.48 6.09 -17.94
C GLN A 88 5.94 6.43 -18.21
N PHE A 89 6.61 7.07 -17.24
CA PHE A 89 7.93 7.67 -17.48
C PHE A 89 9.08 6.97 -16.76
N MET A 90 8.84 6.33 -15.61
CA MET A 90 9.89 5.78 -14.76
C MET A 90 9.99 4.26 -14.86
N ALA A 91 8.90 3.52 -14.69
CA ALA A 91 8.92 2.06 -14.53
C ALA A 91 9.64 1.34 -15.67
N LYS A 92 9.27 1.62 -16.93
CA LYS A 92 9.88 0.98 -18.10
C LYS A 92 11.38 1.30 -18.24
N LYS A 93 11.75 2.55 -17.95
CA LYS A 93 13.16 2.98 -18.02
C LYS A 93 13.97 2.29 -16.92
N PHE A 94 13.44 2.29 -15.69
CA PHE A 94 14.11 1.67 -14.54
C PHE A 94 14.28 0.16 -14.74
N LYS A 95 13.24 -0.54 -15.18
CA LYS A 95 13.29 -1.97 -15.50
C LYS A 95 14.38 -2.28 -16.53
N ARG A 96 14.44 -1.52 -17.62
CA ARG A 96 15.48 -1.71 -18.64
C ARG A 96 16.89 -1.50 -18.09
N MET A 97 17.08 -0.47 -17.24
CA MET A 97 18.39 -0.19 -16.64
C MET A 97 18.80 -1.28 -15.62
N THR A 98 17.87 -1.79 -14.81
CA THR A 98 18.17 -2.88 -13.87
C THR A 98 18.48 -4.19 -14.60
N ASP A 99 17.84 -4.45 -15.75
CA ASP A 99 18.15 -5.63 -16.57
C ASP A 99 19.51 -5.50 -17.27
N GLU A 100 19.88 -4.31 -17.72
CA GLU A 100 21.18 -4.05 -18.36
C GLU A 100 22.35 -4.34 -17.41
N TYR A 101 22.20 -4.05 -16.11
CA TYR A 101 23.20 -4.33 -15.08
C TYR A 101 23.01 -5.67 -14.36
N ASP A 102 22.05 -6.49 -14.77
CA ASP A 102 21.64 -7.73 -14.08
C ASP A 102 21.47 -7.55 -12.56
N SER A 103 20.95 -6.39 -12.17
CA SER A 103 20.80 -6.02 -10.76
C SER A 103 19.55 -6.64 -10.17
N ILE A 104 19.67 -7.19 -8.96
CA ILE A 104 18.55 -7.74 -8.18
C ILE A 104 18.04 -6.72 -7.17
N THR A 105 18.93 -5.89 -6.62
CA THR A 105 18.58 -4.89 -5.61
C THR A 105 18.91 -3.47 -6.08
N ILE A 106 18.23 -2.47 -5.47
CA ILE A 106 18.51 -1.06 -5.74
C ILE A 106 19.96 -0.68 -5.40
N PRO A 107 20.55 -1.09 -4.26
CA PRO A 107 21.95 -0.88 -3.98
C PRO A 107 22.89 -1.48 -5.04
N ASP A 108 22.59 -2.68 -5.58
CA ASP A 108 23.39 -3.28 -6.65
C ASP A 108 23.32 -2.44 -7.92
N TYR A 109 22.10 -2.01 -8.30
CA TYR A 109 21.91 -1.13 -9.44
C TYR A 109 22.72 0.16 -9.32
N LEU A 110 22.65 0.83 -8.15
CA LEU A 110 23.40 2.07 -7.93
C LEU A 110 24.91 1.87 -8.04
N VAL A 111 25.45 0.82 -7.45
CA VAL A 111 26.89 0.49 -7.54
C VAL A 111 27.30 0.25 -8.97
N SER A 112 26.55 -0.52 -9.73
CA SER A 112 26.85 -0.85 -11.13
C SER A 112 26.70 0.37 -12.03
N HIS A 113 25.64 1.15 -11.86
CA HIS A 113 25.37 2.33 -12.67
C HIS A 113 26.43 3.43 -12.51
N PHE A 114 26.87 3.69 -11.27
CA PHE A 114 27.90 4.71 -10.99
C PHE A 114 29.32 4.18 -11.06
N GLY A 115 29.52 2.89 -11.37
CA GLY A 115 30.85 2.28 -11.45
C GLY A 115 31.64 2.39 -10.14
N SER A 116 30.94 2.32 -8.99
CA SER A 116 31.56 2.54 -7.69
C SER A 116 32.54 1.41 -7.35
N THR A 117 33.80 1.75 -7.15
CA THR A 117 34.86 0.80 -6.76
C THR A 117 34.87 0.53 -5.25
N THR A 118 34.15 1.33 -4.46
CA THR A 118 34.06 1.18 -3.01
C THR A 118 32.69 0.65 -2.58
N ASN A 119 32.65 -0.05 -1.45
CA ASN A 119 31.39 -0.52 -0.86
C ASN A 119 30.56 0.60 -0.21
N LEU A 120 31.06 1.83 -0.17
CA LEU A 120 30.41 2.93 0.55
C LEU A 120 29.00 3.20 0.01
N LEU A 121 28.84 3.31 -1.32
CA LEU A 121 27.54 3.57 -1.94
C LEU A 121 26.53 2.47 -1.65
N ARG A 122 26.98 1.20 -1.67
CA ARG A 122 26.14 0.04 -1.30
C ARG A 122 25.71 0.11 0.16
N ILE A 123 26.64 0.36 1.08
CA ILE A 123 26.37 0.42 2.52
C ILE A 123 25.41 1.57 2.82
N VAL A 124 25.66 2.76 2.32
CA VAL A 124 24.80 3.94 2.57
C VAL A 124 23.39 3.71 2.03
N SER A 125 23.26 3.26 0.78
CA SER A 125 21.94 3.02 0.18
C SER A 125 21.18 1.87 0.86
N ALA A 126 21.84 0.77 1.17
CA ALA A 126 21.22 -0.35 1.89
C ALA A 126 20.80 0.04 3.31
N THR A 127 21.64 0.79 4.04
CA THR A 127 21.31 1.26 5.39
C THR A 127 20.11 2.21 5.36
N ALA A 128 20.10 3.18 4.44
CA ALA A 128 18.99 4.12 4.30
C ALA A 128 17.68 3.38 3.99
N LEU A 129 17.67 2.50 2.99
CA LEU A 129 16.49 1.69 2.65
C LEU A 129 16.03 0.84 3.83
N SER A 130 16.95 0.17 4.53
CA SER A 130 16.61 -0.68 5.69
C SER A 130 15.98 0.14 6.81
N LEU A 131 16.50 1.30 7.14
CA LEU A 131 15.93 2.18 8.17
C LEU A 131 14.49 2.61 7.82
N PHE A 132 14.27 3.09 6.60
CA PHE A 132 12.92 3.50 6.18
C PHE A 132 11.94 2.32 6.14
N VAL A 133 12.37 1.16 5.67
CA VAL A 133 11.52 -0.05 5.64
C VAL A 133 11.19 -0.52 7.06
N ILE A 134 12.13 -0.51 8.01
CA ILE A 134 11.88 -0.87 9.42
C ILE A 134 10.82 0.06 10.03
N ILE A 135 10.94 1.37 9.83
CA ILE A 135 9.95 2.35 10.32
C ILE A 135 8.58 2.07 9.70
N TYR A 136 8.53 1.87 8.38
CA TYR A 136 7.30 1.57 7.65
C TYR A 136 6.63 0.29 8.17
N VAL A 137 7.38 -0.81 8.28
CA VAL A 137 6.87 -2.10 8.77
C VAL A 137 6.40 -1.99 10.22
N SER A 138 7.10 -1.24 11.07
CA SER A 138 6.68 -1.00 12.45
C SER A 138 5.30 -0.34 12.53
N ALA A 139 5.04 0.64 11.67
CA ALA A 139 3.73 1.28 11.57
C ALA A 139 2.64 0.30 11.10
N GLN A 140 2.94 -0.60 10.14
CA GLN A 140 1.98 -1.61 9.67
C GLN A 140 1.66 -2.64 10.76
N ILE A 141 2.63 -3.02 11.57
CA ILE A 141 2.45 -3.92 12.73
C ILE A 141 1.52 -3.27 13.76
N ASP A 142 1.76 -2.00 14.10
CA ASP A 142 0.91 -1.24 15.03
C ASP A 142 -0.53 -1.14 14.53
N ILE A 143 -0.73 -0.77 13.26
CA ILE A 143 -2.05 -0.69 12.63
C ILE A 143 -2.75 -2.05 12.65
N THR A 144 -2.03 -3.14 12.39
CA THR A 144 -2.59 -4.50 12.43
C THR A 144 -3.10 -4.84 13.84
N GLY A 145 -2.32 -4.55 14.88
CA GLY A 145 -2.72 -4.75 16.26
C GLY A 145 -3.99 -3.97 16.61
N LYS A 146 -4.02 -2.68 16.32
CA LYS A 146 -5.18 -1.79 16.55
C LYS A 146 -6.42 -2.23 15.77
N THR A 147 -6.25 -2.68 14.54
CA THR A 147 -7.34 -3.17 13.70
C THR A 147 -7.95 -4.43 14.30
N PHE A 148 -7.13 -5.39 14.72
CA PHE A 148 -7.62 -6.63 15.33
C PHE A 148 -8.29 -6.37 16.68
N GLU A 149 -7.77 -5.45 17.48
CA GLU A 149 -8.41 -5.03 18.71
C GLU A 149 -9.77 -4.38 18.45
N SER A 150 -9.85 -3.42 17.54
CA SER A 150 -11.07 -2.68 17.25
C SER A 150 -12.15 -3.52 16.58
N PHE A 151 -11.79 -4.34 15.58
CA PHE A 151 -12.78 -5.09 14.79
C PHE A 151 -13.10 -6.47 15.33
N LEU A 152 -12.15 -7.12 16.00
CA LEU A 152 -12.29 -8.50 16.47
C LEU A 152 -12.39 -8.61 17.98
N GLY A 153 -12.08 -7.54 18.73
CA GLY A 153 -12.02 -7.55 20.18
C GLY A 153 -10.85 -8.39 20.74
N LEU A 154 -9.81 -8.63 19.91
CA LEU A 154 -8.62 -9.33 20.35
C LEU A 154 -7.71 -8.38 21.12
N ASN A 155 -6.90 -8.93 22.04
CA ASN A 155 -5.84 -8.13 22.64
C ASN A 155 -4.85 -7.65 21.57
N TYR A 156 -4.39 -6.42 21.68
CA TYR A 156 -3.46 -5.77 20.75
C TYR A 156 -2.24 -6.64 20.40
N TYR A 157 -1.55 -7.18 21.39
CA TYR A 157 -0.36 -8.03 21.19
C TYR A 157 -0.70 -9.36 20.52
N THR A 158 -1.87 -9.93 20.83
CA THR A 158 -2.37 -11.14 20.17
C THR A 158 -2.65 -10.85 18.69
N GLY A 159 -3.26 -9.69 18.39
CA GLY A 159 -3.50 -9.23 17.02
C GLY A 159 -2.21 -9.09 16.21
N ILE A 160 -1.19 -8.45 16.79
CA ILE A 160 0.15 -8.35 16.17
C ILE A 160 0.74 -9.75 15.93
N GLY A 161 0.76 -10.60 16.95
CA GLY A 161 1.37 -11.93 16.85
C GLY A 161 0.72 -12.79 15.78
N LEU A 162 -0.60 -12.78 15.68
CA LEU A 162 -1.35 -13.51 14.64
C LEU A 162 -1.11 -12.91 13.25
N GLY A 163 -1.32 -11.61 13.08
CA GLY A 163 -1.21 -10.97 11.78
C GLY A 163 0.21 -11.04 11.22
N PHE A 164 1.19 -10.60 12.01
CA PHE A 164 2.60 -10.59 11.57
C PHE A 164 3.19 -12.00 11.48
N GLY A 165 2.80 -12.90 12.39
CA GLY A 165 3.23 -14.31 12.36
C GLY A 165 2.84 -15.01 11.05
N ILE A 166 1.60 -14.83 10.57
CA ILE A 166 1.14 -15.38 9.29
C ILE A 166 1.93 -14.80 8.12
N VAL A 167 2.18 -13.49 8.14
CA VAL A 167 2.99 -12.81 7.11
C VAL A 167 4.39 -13.41 7.04
N ILE A 168 5.06 -13.55 8.17
CA ILE A 168 6.39 -14.17 8.25
C ILE A 168 6.36 -15.59 7.68
N LEU A 169 5.39 -16.42 8.07
CA LEU A 169 5.31 -17.82 7.64
C LEU A 169 5.21 -17.95 6.12
N TYR A 170 4.33 -17.19 5.44
CA TYR A 170 4.22 -17.34 3.99
C TYR A 170 5.38 -16.68 3.22
N ILE A 171 5.97 -15.57 3.75
CA ILE A 171 7.15 -14.95 3.14
C ILE A 171 8.37 -15.88 3.22
N PHE A 172 8.66 -16.42 4.40
CA PHE A 172 9.79 -17.34 4.54
C PHE A 172 9.64 -18.61 3.68
N SER A 173 8.41 -19.10 3.48
CA SER A 173 8.19 -20.29 2.68
C SER A 173 8.30 -20.05 1.18
N GLY A 174 7.74 -18.96 0.65
CA GLY A 174 7.59 -18.74 -0.79
C GLY A 174 8.24 -17.48 -1.35
N GLY A 175 8.94 -16.68 -0.50
CA GLY A 175 9.65 -15.48 -0.92
C GLY A 175 8.76 -14.47 -1.63
N PHE A 176 9.33 -13.70 -2.56
CA PHE A 176 8.64 -12.68 -3.34
C PHE A 176 7.45 -13.23 -4.15
N LEU A 177 7.54 -14.46 -4.64
CA LEU A 177 6.45 -15.07 -5.39
C LEU A 177 5.20 -15.27 -4.51
N ALA A 178 5.38 -15.67 -3.25
CA ALA A 178 4.29 -15.77 -2.29
C ALA A 178 3.69 -14.40 -1.99
N VAL A 179 4.52 -13.37 -1.84
CA VAL A 179 4.07 -11.99 -1.65
C VAL A 179 3.24 -11.53 -2.85
N ALA A 180 3.75 -11.65 -4.06
CA ALA A 180 3.06 -11.22 -5.27
C ALA A 180 1.70 -11.92 -5.48
N TRP A 181 1.60 -13.19 -5.15
CA TRP A 181 0.33 -13.93 -5.22
C TRP A 181 -0.63 -13.57 -4.09
N SER A 182 -0.12 -13.37 -2.87
CA SER A 182 -0.95 -12.89 -1.77
C SER A 182 -1.45 -11.47 -2.02
N ASP A 183 -0.63 -10.60 -2.58
CA ASP A 183 -1.00 -9.23 -2.97
C ASP A 183 -2.09 -9.23 -4.04
N PHE A 184 -2.00 -10.12 -5.03
CA PHE A 184 -3.04 -10.29 -6.05
C PHE A 184 -4.38 -10.65 -5.40
N PHE A 185 -4.39 -11.62 -4.48
CA PHE A 185 -5.59 -12.03 -3.75
C PHE A 185 -6.11 -10.91 -2.87
N GLN A 186 -5.25 -10.30 -2.06
CA GLN A 186 -5.61 -9.21 -1.14
C GLN A 186 -6.04 -7.95 -1.88
N GLY A 187 -5.31 -7.57 -2.94
CA GLY A 187 -5.66 -6.45 -3.80
C GLY A 187 -7.01 -6.61 -4.48
N SER A 188 -7.35 -7.84 -4.90
CA SER A 188 -8.68 -8.14 -5.42
C SER A 188 -9.77 -7.97 -4.36
N LEU A 189 -9.54 -8.42 -3.13
CA LEU A 189 -10.47 -8.22 -2.00
C LEU A 189 -10.61 -6.73 -1.64
N MET A 190 -9.49 -5.98 -1.62
CA MET A 190 -9.51 -4.53 -1.38
C MET A 190 -10.32 -3.81 -2.45
N PHE A 191 -10.13 -4.13 -3.72
CA PHE A 191 -10.86 -3.55 -4.83
C PHE A 191 -12.38 -3.77 -4.68
N VAL A 192 -12.80 -5.00 -4.38
CA VAL A 192 -14.21 -5.33 -4.13
C VAL A 192 -14.73 -4.57 -2.90
N GLY A 193 -13.98 -4.54 -1.81
CA GLY A 193 -14.36 -3.83 -0.58
C GLY A 193 -14.53 -2.32 -0.80
N LEU A 194 -13.59 -1.69 -1.50
CA LEU A 194 -13.63 -0.26 -1.81
C LEU A 194 -14.80 0.13 -2.73
N LEU A 195 -15.27 -0.79 -3.57
CA LEU A 195 -16.49 -0.57 -4.37
C LEU A 195 -17.76 -0.81 -3.56
N LEU A 196 -17.80 -1.88 -2.77
CA LEU A 196 -19.01 -2.26 -2.04
C LEU A 196 -19.32 -1.34 -0.85
N LEU A 197 -18.30 -0.91 -0.10
CA LEU A 197 -18.51 -0.09 1.09
C LEU A 197 -19.23 1.23 0.82
N PRO A 198 -18.83 2.06 -0.16
CA PRO A 198 -19.56 3.29 -0.50
C PRO A 198 -20.99 3.02 -0.99
N VAL A 199 -21.18 1.94 -1.76
CA VAL A 199 -22.51 1.56 -2.27
C VAL A 199 -23.43 1.18 -1.11
N VAL A 200 -22.97 0.31 -0.21
CA VAL A 200 -23.74 -0.08 0.98
C VAL A 200 -24.01 1.12 1.87
N ALA A 201 -22.99 1.97 2.12
CA ALA A 201 -23.14 3.17 2.92
C ALA A 201 -24.19 4.12 2.32
N PHE A 202 -24.14 4.36 1.00
CA PHE A 202 -25.10 5.21 0.29
C PHE A 202 -26.56 4.76 0.50
N PHE A 203 -26.82 3.47 0.35
CA PHE A 203 -28.17 2.93 0.56
C PHE A 203 -28.59 2.90 2.04
N THR A 204 -27.63 2.75 2.96
CA THR A 204 -27.93 2.71 4.41
C THR A 204 -28.22 4.10 4.96
N ILE A 205 -27.60 5.14 4.43
CA ILE A 205 -27.72 6.54 4.91
C ILE A 205 -28.89 7.28 4.21
N SER A 206 -29.72 6.58 3.41
CA SER A 206 -30.85 7.17 2.68
C SER A 206 -30.47 8.18 1.58
N GLY A 207 -29.28 8.04 1.01
CA GLY A 207 -28.86 8.74 -0.20
C GLY A 207 -28.03 10.01 0.05
N SER A 208 -27.77 10.71 -1.06
CA SER A 208 -26.85 11.86 -1.08
C SER A 208 -27.35 13.08 -0.30
N GLU A 209 -28.68 13.29 -0.23
CA GLU A 209 -29.24 14.44 0.48
C GLU A 209 -28.98 14.37 1.99
N SER A 210 -29.08 13.19 2.60
CA SER A 210 -28.76 12.99 4.02
C SER A 210 -27.27 13.18 4.31
N VAL A 211 -26.38 12.80 3.38
CA VAL A 211 -24.93 13.03 3.52
C VAL A 211 -24.63 14.52 3.44
N ILE A 212 -25.17 15.21 2.45
CA ILE A 212 -24.94 16.65 2.25
C ILE A 212 -25.48 17.47 3.44
N SER A 213 -26.72 17.15 3.89
CA SER A 213 -27.30 17.85 5.04
C SER A 213 -26.49 17.60 6.32
N GLY A 214 -26.10 16.33 6.58
CA GLY A 214 -25.30 16.00 7.75
C GLY A 214 -23.93 16.67 7.76
N LEU A 215 -23.25 16.76 6.61
CA LEU A 215 -21.98 17.48 6.50
C LEU A 215 -22.16 18.99 6.69
N ASN A 216 -23.23 19.58 6.14
CA ASN A 216 -23.55 20.99 6.34
C ASN A 216 -23.89 21.34 7.81
N GLU A 217 -24.51 20.42 8.54
CA GLU A 217 -24.79 20.62 9.97
C GLU A 217 -23.52 20.63 10.83
N ILE A 218 -22.49 19.82 10.43
CA ILE A 218 -21.22 19.79 11.14
C ILE A 218 -20.38 21.00 10.77
N ASP A 219 -20.09 21.19 9.49
CA ASP A 219 -19.35 22.33 8.93
C ASP A 219 -19.59 22.42 7.41
N PRO A 220 -20.22 23.49 6.91
CA PRO A 220 -20.38 23.71 5.46
C PRO A 220 -19.05 23.71 4.67
N GLY A 221 -17.94 24.00 5.33
CA GLY A 221 -16.61 23.95 4.73
C GLY A 221 -16.18 22.56 4.28
N LEU A 222 -16.76 21.50 4.85
CA LEU A 222 -16.47 20.09 4.48
C LEU A 222 -16.95 19.75 3.05
N LEU A 223 -17.90 20.48 2.51
CA LEU A 223 -18.39 20.31 1.13
C LEU A 223 -17.58 21.13 0.11
N ASN A 224 -16.67 21.99 0.57
CA ASN A 224 -15.87 22.81 -0.32
C ASN A 224 -14.57 22.09 -0.70
N PRO A 225 -14.30 21.84 -2.01
CA PRO A 225 -13.07 21.17 -2.43
C PRO A 225 -11.79 21.97 -2.11
N TRP A 226 -11.90 23.27 -1.87
CA TRP A 226 -10.77 24.11 -1.46
C TRP A 226 -10.62 24.21 0.06
N GLY A 227 -11.55 23.63 0.84
CA GLY A 227 -11.61 23.74 2.29
C GLY A 227 -12.44 24.93 2.78
N ALA A 228 -12.53 25.09 4.09
CA ALA A 228 -13.28 26.18 4.72
C ALA A 228 -12.78 27.55 4.24
N GLY A 229 -13.71 28.45 3.90
CA GLY A 229 -13.38 29.77 3.36
C GLY A 229 -13.10 29.84 1.85
N GLY A 230 -13.16 28.72 1.13
CA GLY A 230 -13.03 28.68 -0.35
C GLY A 230 -11.61 28.87 -0.85
N LEU A 231 -11.46 29.45 -2.05
CA LEU A 231 -10.16 29.62 -2.73
C LEU A 231 -9.36 30.79 -2.11
N THR A 232 -8.57 30.49 -1.11
CA THR A 232 -7.59 31.40 -0.49
C THR A 232 -6.16 30.91 -0.75
N LEU A 233 -5.15 31.78 -0.58
CA LEU A 233 -3.75 31.39 -0.71
C LEU A 233 -3.39 30.24 0.27
N MET A 234 -3.89 30.31 1.50
CA MET A 234 -3.66 29.28 2.52
C MET A 234 -4.27 27.94 2.08
N ASN A 235 -5.50 27.94 1.60
CA ASN A 235 -6.18 26.74 1.13
C ASN A 235 -5.52 26.18 -0.13
N LEU A 236 -5.04 27.03 -1.02
CA LEU A 236 -4.24 26.57 -2.18
C LEU A 236 -2.96 25.86 -1.74
N MET A 237 -2.24 26.40 -0.76
CA MET A 237 -1.06 25.72 -0.19
C MET A 237 -1.44 24.41 0.49
N SER A 238 -2.56 24.33 1.17
CA SER A 238 -3.08 23.09 1.75
C SER A 238 -3.39 22.05 0.67
N VAL A 239 -4.04 22.43 -0.42
CA VAL A 239 -4.32 21.55 -1.57
C VAL A 239 -3.03 21.05 -2.21
N LEU A 240 -2.03 21.91 -2.40
CA LEU A 240 -0.72 21.50 -2.89
C LEU A 240 -0.04 20.51 -1.92
N GLY A 241 -0.19 20.72 -0.61
CA GLY A 241 0.26 19.77 0.40
C GLY A 241 -0.43 18.41 0.28
N LEU A 242 -1.74 18.38 0.14
CA LEU A 242 -2.52 17.14 -0.04
C LEU A 242 -2.15 16.42 -1.34
N LEU A 243 -2.01 17.14 -2.45
CA LEU A 243 -1.52 16.57 -3.72
C LEU A 243 -0.13 15.97 -3.57
N SER A 244 0.77 16.63 -2.83
CA SER A 244 2.16 16.17 -2.68
C SER A 244 2.26 14.85 -1.93
N ILE A 245 1.32 14.55 -1.02
CA ILE A 245 1.25 13.26 -0.32
C ILE A 245 1.10 12.12 -1.35
N GLY A 246 0.14 12.27 -2.27
CA GLY A 246 -0.09 11.26 -3.31
C GLY A 246 1.06 11.19 -4.33
N ILE A 247 1.58 12.34 -4.78
CA ILE A 247 2.71 12.41 -5.70
C ILE A 247 3.98 11.76 -5.11
N GLY A 248 4.11 11.76 -3.78
CA GLY A 248 5.19 11.08 -3.06
C GLY A 248 5.35 9.60 -3.41
N PHE A 249 4.30 8.96 -3.96
CA PHE A 249 4.35 7.60 -4.48
C PHE A 249 5.44 7.37 -5.54
N MET A 250 5.77 8.41 -6.32
CA MET A 250 6.86 8.34 -7.31
C MET A 250 8.23 8.04 -6.69
N GLY A 251 8.42 8.38 -5.41
CA GLY A 251 9.65 8.09 -4.67
C GLY A 251 9.73 6.67 -4.10
N SER A 252 8.80 5.79 -4.41
CA SER A 252 8.71 4.42 -3.88
C SER A 252 9.32 3.40 -4.84
N PRO A 253 10.65 3.15 -4.82
CA PRO A 253 11.33 2.34 -5.82
C PRO A 253 10.91 0.86 -5.79
N GLN A 254 10.44 0.35 -4.65
CA GLN A 254 9.94 -1.02 -4.49
C GLN A 254 8.76 -1.36 -5.41
N VAL A 255 8.11 -0.36 -5.98
CA VAL A 255 6.96 -0.54 -6.90
C VAL A 255 7.41 -0.87 -8.33
N TYR A 256 8.70 -0.67 -8.66
CA TYR A 256 9.23 -0.81 -10.03
C TYR A 256 10.17 -2.00 -10.21
N VAL A 257 10.56 -2.67 -9.14
CA VAL A 257 11.55 -3.78 -9.15
C VAL A 257 10.91 -5.12 -9.41
#